data_eb75fa7000729be03b805716be407eb5
#
_entry.id   eb75fa7000729be03b805716be407eb5
#
_cell.length_a   1.000
_cell.length_b   1.000
_cell.length_c   1.000
_cell.angle_alpha   90.00
_cell.angle_beta   90.00
_cell.angle_gamma   90.00
#
_symmetry.space_group_name_H-M   'P 1'
#
loop_
_entity.id
_entity.type
_entity.pdbx_description
1 polymer ?
#
loop_
_entity_poly.entity_id
_entity_poly.type
_entity_poly.pdbx_seq_one_letter_code
_entity_poly.pdbx_strand_id
1 'polypeptide(L)'
;INKVEWLQSDSDKVTYTISLKPKQQWGYKVRYQGTNLIVSLKHPPVLSTANREIQPLNGLKILLDAGHGGNEDLGSRGPTGYPEKDVTLIVSKLLREELQNRGAKVVMTRTDDIDLDLAPRIAKIEQEEPAISVSLHYNALPDNGDAMNTSGIGTFWYNPQSQDLAKFIHNYVAQKLQRREYGVYWNNLALVRSTVTPAVLLELGFMINPDEFEWIIEPQQQKLLAKTLADGITEWMMNAAN
;
A
#
# COMPACT_ATOMS: atom_id res chain seq x y z
N ILE A 1 18.06 13.88 11.42
CA ILE A 1 18.11 13.60 12.88
C ILE A 1 18.33 14.92 13.57
N ASN A 2 17.48 15.22 14.58
CA ASN A 2 17.65 16.40 15.43
C ASN A 2 18.45 16.07 16.69
N LYS A 3 18.18 14.94 17.31
CA LYS A 3 18.80 14.53 18.57
C LYS A 3 18.85 13.01 18.67
N VAL A 4 19.87 12.49 19.33
CA VAL A 4 19.95 11.10 19.77
C VAL A 4 20.23 11.10 21.26
N GLU A 5 19.43 10.38 22.02
CA GLU A 5 19.56 10.21 23.47
C GLU A 5 19.56 8.74 23.81
N TRP A 6 20.14 8.41 24.93
CA TRP A 6 20.05 7.05 25.46
C TRP A 6 19.83 7.08 26.98
N LEU A 7 19.16 6.05 27.46
CA LEU A 7 18.87 5.86 28.88
C LEU A 7 19.02 4.39 29.23
N GLN A 8 19.72 4.09 30.31
CA GLN A 8 19.66 2.78 30.93
C GLN A 8 18.27 2.68 31.64
N SER A 9 17.32 2.02 30.98
CA SER A 9 15.94 1.94 31.45
C SER A 9 15.72 0.79 32.44
N ASP A 10 16.62 -0.22 32.43
CA ASP A 10 16.64 -1.34 33.36
C ASP A 10 18.06 -1.92 33.39
N SER A 11 18.35 -2.88 34.31
CA SER A 11 19.66 -3.51 34.47
C SER A 11 20.19 -4.15 33.17
N ASP A 12 19.30 -4.61 32.31
CA ASP A 12 19.59 -5.30 31.05
C ASP A 12 19.03 -4.58 29.80
N LYS A 13 18.45 -3.38 29.98
CA LYS A 13 17.76 -2.66 28.90
C LYS A 13 18.24 -1.23 28.74
N VAL A 14 18.71 -0.91 27.54
CA VAL A 14 19.04 0.45 27.11
C VAL A 14 18.03 0.93 26.08
N THR A 15 17.47 2.12 26.29
CA THR A 15 16.56 2.77 25.36
C THR A 15 17.31 3.89 24.61
N TYR A 16 17.31 3.81 23.28
CA TYR A 16 17.77 4.89 22.41
C TYR A 16 16.59 5.65 21.84
N THR A 17 16.57 6.95 22.01
CA THR A 17 15.57 7.86 21.44
C THR A 17 16.19 8.69 20.33
N ILE A 18 15.70 8.52 19.10
CA ILE A 18 16.16 9.26 17.92
C ILE A 18 15.07 10.22 17.51
N SER A 19 15.28 11.52 17.79
CA SER A 19 14.36 12.59 17.43
C SER A 19 14.61 13.00 15.96
N LEU A 20 13.59 12.87 15.13
CA LEU A 20 13.64 13.19 13.71
C LEU A 20 13.09 14.59 13.44
N LYS A 21 13.44 15.18 12.29
CA LYS A 21 12.77 16.39 11.80
C LYS A 21 11.30 16.07 11.47
N PRO A 22 10.37 17.03 11.60
CA PRO A 22 8.96 16.83 11.29
C PRO A 22 8.74 16.77 9.76
N LYS A 23 9.21 15.69 9.15
CA LYS A 23 9.06 15.38 7.73
C LYS A 23 8.56 13.95 7.58
N GLN A 24 7.95 13.65 6.43
CA GLN A 24 7.57 12.29 6.05
C GLN A 24 8.76 11.32 6.22
N GLN A 25 8.54 10.25 6.94
CA GLN A 25 9.52 9.18 7.12
C GLN A 25 9.32 8.12 6.03
N TRP A 26 10.43 7.56 5.51
CA TRP A 26 10.39 6.64 4.37
C TRP A 26 10.77 5.22 4.72
N GLY A 27 11.12 4.99 5.99
CA GLY A 27 11.47 3.69 6.50
C GLY A 27 12.81 3.66 7.23
N TYR A 28 13.08 2.50 7.82
CA TYR A 28 14.31 2.27 8.58
C TYR A 28 14.69 0.79 8.56
N LYS A 29 15.97 0.53 8.83
CA LYS A 29 16.51 -0.81 9.07
C LYS A 29 17.29 -0.81 10.37
N VAL A 30 17.20 -1.93 11.10
CA VAL A 30 18.00 -2.19 12.30
C VAL A 30 18.76 -3.49 12.10
N ARG A 31 20.08 -3.45 12.29
CA ARG A 31 20.93 -4.64 12.16
C ARG A 31 22.11 -4.59 13.13
N TYR A 32 22.63 -5.75 13.48
CA TYR A 32 23.91 -5.87 14.15
C TYR A 32 25.03 -6.12 13.14
N GLN A 33 26.18 -5.50 13.41
CA GLN A 33 27.45 -5.77 12.74
C GLN A 33 28.51 -5.98 13.83
N GLY A 34 28.83 -7.23 14.14
CA GLY A 34 29.55 -7.58 15.35
C GLY A 34 28.78 -7.10 16.60
N THR A 35 29.40 -6.29 17.43
CA THR A 35 28.79 -5.69 18.64
C THR A 35 28.09 -4.35 18.38
N ASN A 36 28.13 -3.84 17.16
CA ASN A 36 27.52 -2.56 16.81
C ASN A 36 26.07 -2.72 16.40
N LEU A 37 25.16 -2.00 17.04
CA LEU A 37 23.77 -1.80 16.59
C LEU A 37 23.75 -0.66 15.55
N ILE A 38 23.34 -0.98 14.33
CA ILE A 38 23.22 0.00 13.23
C ILE A 38 21.75 0.27 12.93
N VAL A 39 21.34 1.52 13.11
CA VAL A 39 20.01 2.02 12.71
C VAL A 39 20.20 2.88 11.46
N SER A 40 19.65 2.44 10.34
CA SER A 40 19.68 3.16 9.07
C SER A 40 18.31 3.75 8.79
N LEU A 41 18.23 5.06 8.58
CA LEU A 41 17.01 5.75 8.17
C LEU A 41 17.01 5.97 6.67
N LYS A 42 15.90 5.64 6.01
CA LYS A 42 15.75 5.85 4.58
C LYS A 42 15.50 7.33 4.29
N HIS A 43 16.22 7.87 3.33
CA HIS A 43 15.97 9.24 2.86
C HIS A 43 14.70 9.30 2.00
N PRO A 44 14.02 10.48 1.96
CA PRO A 44 12.98 10.72 0.96
C PRO A 44 13.51 10.40 -0.45
N PRO A 45 12.68 9.83 -1.33
CA PRO A 45 13.09 9.62 -2.71
C PRO A 45 13.32 10.97 -3.41
N VAL A 46 14.32 10.99 -4.28
CA VAL A 46 14.60 12.20 -5.08
C VAL A 46 13.73 12.16 -6.33
N LEU A 47 12.82 13.13 -6.44
CA LEU A 47 12.03 13.31 -7.65
C LEU A 47 12.87 13.99 -8.73
N SER A 48 12.86 13.43 -9.94
CA SER A 48 13.52 14.05 -11.09
C SER A 48 12.86 15.40 -11.42
N THR A 49 13.68 16.42 -11.66
CA THR A 49 13.19 17.71 -12.17
C THR A 49 13.03 17.70 -13.68
N ALA A 50 13.70 16.79 -14.39
CA ALA A 50 13.59 16.64 -15.82
C ALA A 50 12.24 15.99 -16.18
N ASN A 51 11.50 16.62 -17.08
CA ASN A 51 10.18 16.15 -17.54
C ASN A 51 9.13 15.94 -16.43
N ARG A 52 9.23 16.68 -15.32
CA ARG A 52 8.36 16.52 -14.15
C ARG A 52 6.86 16.64 -14.49
N GLU A 53 6.50 17.42 -15.47
CA GLU A 53 5.11 17.56 -15.93
C GLU A 53 4.57 16.32 -16.64
N ILE A 54 5.45 15.58 -17.34
CA ILE A 54 5.07 14.41 -18.13
C ILE A 54 5.32 13.10 -17.36
N GLN A 55 6.44 13.03 -16.64
CA GLN A 55 6.87 11.85 -15.90
C GLN A 55 7.21 12.19 -14.43
N PRO A 56 6.22 12.60 -13.62
CA PRO A 56 6.44 13.07 -12.25
C PRO A 56 7.05 11.99 -11.32
N LEU A 57 6.88 10.71 -11.66
CA LEU A 57 7.38 9.56 -10.88
C LEU A 57 8.67 8.96 -11.45
N ASN A 58 9.33 9.66 -12.38
CA ASN A 58 10.54 9.14 -13.03
C ASN A 58 11.63 8.77 -12.01
N GLY A 59 12.13 7.54 -12.12
CA GLY A 59 13.14 6.97 -11.24
C GLY A 59 12.63 6.37 -9.94
N LEU A 60 11.35 6.53 -9.61
CA LEU A 60 10.77 5.93 -8.43
C LEU A 60 10.40 4.46 -8.66
N LYS A 61 10.73 3.62 -7.69
CA LYS A 61 10.28 2.23 -7.64
C LYS A 61 9.04 2.14 -6.76
N ILE A 62 7.95 1.61 -7.29
CA ILE A 62 6.69 1.37 -6.58
C ILE A 62 6.40 -0.12 -6.62
N LEU A 63 6.06 -0.72 -5.49
CA LEU A 63 5.64 -2.11 -5.43
C LEU A 63 4.12 -2.17 -5.32
N LEU A 64 3.50 -2.95 -6.20
CA LEU A 64 2.10 -3.31 -6.17
C LEU A 64 1.95 -4.78 -5.80
N ASP A 65 1.10 -5.03 -4.83
CA ASP A 65 0.70 -6.37 -4.47
C ASP A 65 -0.75 -6.60 -4.90
N ALA A 66 -0.95 -7.55 -5.83
CA ALA A 66 -2.28 -8.02 -6.18
C ALA A 66 -2.68 -9.12 -5.19
N GLY A 67 -3.62 -8.80 -4.29
CA GLY A 67 -4.06 -9.71 -3.24
C GLY A 67 -4.52 -11.06 -3.77
N HIS A 68 -4.35 -12.11 -2.96
CA HIS A 68 -4.75 -13.49 -3.29
C HIS A 68 -4.08 -14.04 -4.57
N GLY A 69 -4.56 -15.16 -5.10
CA GLY A 69 -4.08 -15.75 -6.35
C GLY A 69 -4.07 -17.27 -6.33
N GLY A 70 -4.08 -17.87 -7.52
CA GLY A 70 -4.04 -19.32 -7.72
C GLY A 70 -5.35 -20.02 -7.35
N ASN A 71 -5.25 -21.31 -7.06
CA ASN A 71 -6.41 -22.12 -6.75
C ASN A 71 -6.69 -22.27 -5.24
N GLU A 72 -5.68 -22.01 -4.43
CA GLU A 72 -5.76 -22.19 -2.96
C GLU A 72 -6.28 -20.93 -2.26
N ASP A 73 -5.98 -19.73 -2.79
CA ASP A 73 -6.37 -18.45 -2.20
C ASP A 73 -7.16 -17.58 -3.17
N LEU A 74 -8.47 -17.76 -3.18
CA LEU A 74 -9.40 -17.04 -4.06
C LEU A 74 -9.78 -15.64 -3.52
N GLY A 75 -9.51 -15.35 -2.26
CA GLY A 75 -10.02 -14.17 -1.58
C GLY A 75 -11.53 -14.23 -1.35
N SER A 76 -12.13 -13.07 -1.11
CA SER A 76 -13.59 -12.94 -1.01
C SER A 76 -14.27 -13.24 -2.35
N ARG A 77 -15.61 -13.44 -2.32
CA ARG A 77 -16.38 -13.74 -3.53
C ARG A 77 -17.57 -12.81 -3.66
N GLY A 78 -17.84 -12.39 -4.88
CA GLY A 78 -19.06 -11.67 -5.21
C GLY A 78 -20.30 -12.58 -5.23
N PRO A 79 -21.50 -12.00 -5.38
CA PRO A 79 -22.77 -12.75 -5.40
C PRO A 79 -22.85 -13.84 -6.49
N THR A 80 -22.10 -13.67 -7.57
CA THR A 80 -22.04 -14.66 -8.68
C THR A 80 -20.97 -15.74 -8.47
N GLY A 81 -20.24 -15.70 -7.35
CA GLY A 81 -19.08 -16.56 -7.10
C GLY A 81 -17.77 -16.05 -7.70
N TYR A 82 -17.77 -14.87 -8.33
CA TYR A 82 -16.57 -14.25 -8.93
C TYR A 82 -15.52 -13.96 -7.84
N PRO A 83 -14.27 -14.46 -7.98
CA PRO A 83 -13.28 -14.38 -6.93
C PRO A 83 -12.54 -13.03 -6.90
N GLU A 84 -12.16 -12.59 -5.73
CA GLU A 84 -11.40 -11.36 -5.50
C GLU A 84 -10.05 -11.35 -6.23
N LYS A 85 -9.34 -12.48 -6.24
CA LYS A 85 -8.02 -12.62 -6.89
C LYS A 85 -7.98 -12.13 -8.33
N ASP A 86 -9.07 -12.28 -9.07
CA ASP A 86 -9.15 -11.90 -10.49
C ASP A 86 -9.23 -10.38 -10.63
N VAL A 87 -10.06 -9.74 -9.81
CA VAL A 87 -10.22 -8.28 -9.81
C VAL A 87 -8.94 -7.60 -9.32
N THR A 88 -8.35 -8.11 -8.24
CA THR A 88 -7.10 -7.53 -7.71
C THR A 88 -5.99 -7.58 -8.76
N LEU A 89 -5.89 -8.68 -9.52
CA LEU A 89 -4.90 -8.80 -10.59
C LEU A 89 -5.17 -7.82 -11.75
N ILE A 90 -6.44 -7.71 -12.18
CA ILE A 90 -6.84 -6.81 -13.26
C ILE A 90 -6.52 -5.36 -12.87
N VAL A 91 -7.00 -4.91 -11.71
CA VAL A 91 -6.81 -3.52 -11.27
C VAL A 91 -5.34 -3.21 -11.00
N SER A 92 -4.57 -4.17 -10.43
CA SER A 92 -3.13 -3.99 -10.25
C SER A 92 -2.37 -3.84 -11.56
N LYS A 93 -2.74 -4.57 -12.61
CA LYS A 93 -2.14 -4.42 -13.95
C LYS A 93 -2.48 -3.06 -14.56
N LEU A 94 -3.71 -2.62 -14.47
CA LEU A 94 -4.13 -1.29 -14.92
C LEU A 94 -3.38 -0.18 -14.16
N LEU A 95 -3.28 -0.30 -12.85
CA LEU A 95 -2.54 0.65 -12.01
C LEU A 95 -1.04 0.67 -12.35
N ARG A 96 -0.45 -0.49 -12.62
CA ARG A 96 0.93 -0.59 -13.10
C ARG A 96 1.14 0.24 -14.36
N GLU A 97 0.27 0.09 -15.36
CA GLU A 97 0.35 0.81 -16.64
C GLU A 97 0.24 2.34 -16.41
N GLU A 98 -0.70 2.77 -15.59
CA GLU A 98 -0.89 4.17 -15.23
C GLU A 98 0.33 4.78 -14.53
N LEU A 99 0.93 4.05 -13.59
CA LEU A 99 2.14 4.51 -12.89
C LEU A 99 3.38 4.49 -13.79
N GLN A 100 3.50 3.50 -14.69
CA GLN A 100 4.60 3.45 -15.67
C GLN A 100 4.51 4.60 -16.68
N ASN A 101 3.31 4.97 -17.12
CA ASN A 101 3.09 6.14 -17.98
C ASN A 101 3.54 7.44 -17.29
N ARG A 102 3.50 7.50 -15.94
CA ARG A 102 4.02 8.61 -15.14
C ARG A 102 5.52 8.48 -14.81
N GLY A 103 6.21 7.49 -15.37
CA GLY A 103 7.65 7.29 -15.25
C GLY A 103 8.10 6.38 -14.10
N ALA A 104 7.19 5.80 -13.32
CA ALA A 104 7.57 4.90 -12.24
C ALA A 104 8.10 3.55 -12.75
N LYS A 105 9.08 2.99 -12.04
CA LYS A 105 9.44 1.58 -12.15
C LYS A 105 8.53 0.76 -11.25
N VAL A 106 7.59 0.05 -11.83
CA VAL A 106 6.63 -0.74 -11.05
C VAL A 106 7.08 -2.20 -10.97
N VAL A 107 7.11 -2.72 -9.74
CA VAL A 107 7.33 -4.13 -9.42
C VAL A 107 6.02 -4.69 -8.87
N MET A 108 5.58 -5.86 -9.34
CA MET A 108 4.39 -6.53 -8.83
C MET A 108 4.79 -7.80 -8.07
N THR A 109 4.04 -8.15 -7.03
CA THR A 109 4.23 -9.43 -6.31
C THR A 109 3.93 -10.62 -7.22
N ARG A 110 2.82 -10.56 -7.95
CA ARG A 110 2.45 -11.49 -9.00
C ARG A 110 1.94 -10.77 -10.25
N THR A 111 2.15 -11.34 -11.41
CA THR A 111 1.64 -10.86 -12.72
C THR A 111 0.65 -11.81 -13.35
N ASP A 112 0.51 -12.99 -12.76
CA ASP A 112 -0.34 -14.08 -13.25
C ASP A 112 -1.19 -14.64 -12.11
N ASP A 113 -2.14 -15.49 -12.46
CA ASP A 113 -2.97 -16.19 -11.48
C ASP A 113 -2.21 -17.41 -10.94
N ILE A 114 -1.42 -17.18 -9.90
CA ILE A 114 -0.58 -18.17 -9.25
C ILE A 114 -0.80 -18.15 -7.75
N ASP A 115 -0.65 -19.29 -7.11
CA ASP A 115 -0.61 -19.39 -5.65
C ASP A 115 0.66 -18.74 -5.15
N LEU A 116 0.51 -17.73 -4.31
CA LEU A 116 1.62 -16.96 -3.76
C LEU A 116 1.33 -16.58 -2.30
N ASP A 117 2.01 -17.24 -1.39
CA ASP A 117 1.90 -17.01 0.03
C ASP A 117 2.35 -15.61 0.48
N LEU A 118 2.01 -15.23 1.71
CA LEU A 118 2.41 -13.96 2.31
C LEU A 118 3.93 -13.81 2.45
N ALA A 119 4.65 -14.88 2.78
CA ALA A 119 6.10 -14.80 3.02
C ALA A 119 6.90 -14.35 1.78
N PRO A 120 6.69 -14.90 0.56
CA PRO A 120 7.31 -14.38 -0.66
C PRO A 120 6.94 -12.94 -0.99
N ARG A 121 5.68 -12.51 -0.71
CA ARG A 121 5.25 -11.11 -0.92
C ARG A 121 6.02 -10.15 -0.01
N ILE A 122 6.13 -10.49 1.27
CA ILE A 122 6.92 -9.73 2.26
C ILE A 122 8.40 -9.68 1.84
N ALA A 123 8.98 -10.83 1.50
CA ALA A 123 10.38 -10.90 1.06
C ALA A 123 10.64 -9.99 -0.15
N LYS A 124 9.70 -9.92 -1.08
CA LYS A 124 9.81 -9.05 -2.25
C LYS A 124 9.79 -7.55 -1.87
N ILE A 125 8.96 -7.14 -0.93
CA ILE A 125 8.97 -5.76 -0.40
C ILE A 125 10.32 -5.43 0.23
N GLU A 126 10.83 -6.33 1.08
CA GLU A 126 12.11 -6.14 1.77
C GLU A 126 13.33 -6.13 0.81
N GLN A 127 13.29 -6.96 -0.23
CA GLN A 127 14.35 -7.04 -1.24
C GLN A 127 14.34 -5.84 -2.18
N GLU A 128 13.17 -5.43 -2.64
CA GLU A 128 13.03 -4.35 -3.63
C GLU A 128 13.17 -2.96 -3.02
N GLU A 129 12.91 -2.81 -1.72
CA GLU A 129 12.95 -1.54 -0.99
C GLU A 129 12.29 -0.38 -1.76
N PRO A 130 11.04 -0.52 -2.19
CA PRO A 130 10.40 0.47 -3.04
C PRO A 130 10.23 1.83 -2.33
N ALA A 131 9.87 2.87 -3.06
CA ALA A 131 9.49 4.15 -2.47
C ALA A 131 8.19 4.02 -1.65
N ILE A 132 7.24 3.26 -2.16
CA ILE A 132 6.01 2.84 -1.45
C ILE A 132 5.63 1.42 -1.86
N SER A 133 4.87 0.74 -0.99
CA SER A 133 4.21 -0.53 -1.27
C SER A 133 2.71 -0.40 -1.09
N VAL A 134 1.94 -0.82 -2.10
CA VAL A 134 0.48 -0.76 -2.11
C VAL A 134 -0.07 -2.15 -2.41
N SER A 135 -0.82 -2.71 -1.46
CA SER A 135 -1.54 -3.96 -1.63
C SER A 135 -3.02 -3.66 -1.94
N LEU A 136 -3.56 -4.33 -2.96
CA LEU A 136 -4.92 -4.13 -3.42
C LEU A 136 -5.76 -5.36 -3.09
N HIS A 137 -6.88 -5.11 -2.41
CA HIS A 137 -7.84 -6.09 -1.92
C HIS A 137 -9.27 -5.57 -2.07
N TYR A 138 -10.23 -6.49 -1.88
CA TYR A 138 -11.64 -6.19 -1.74
C TYR A 138 -12.20 -6.91 -0.52
N ASN A 139 -12.83 -6.16 0.34
CA ASN A 139 -13.22 -6.57 1.68
C ASN A 139 -14.24 -7.71 1.67
N ALA A 140 -14.20 -8.48 2.74
CA ALA A 140 -15.15 -9.54 3.04
C ALA A 140 -15.97 -9.21 4.30
N LEU A 141 -17.06 -9.90 4.47
CA LEU A 141 -17.86 -9.91 5.70
C LEU A 141 -17.91 -11.34 6.26
N PRO A 142 -18.05 -11.51 7.57
CA PRO A 142 -18.42 -12.81 8.14
C PRO A 142 -19.79 -13.26 7.62
N ASP A 143 -20.08 -14.55 7.69
CA ASP A 143 -21.31 -15.16 7.16
C ASP A 143 -22.61 -14.51 7.66
N ASN A 144 -22.60 -13.94 8.87
CA ASN A 144 -23.71 -13.21 9.47
C ASN A 144 -23.63 -11.69 9.25
N GLY A 145 -22.72 -11.20 8.41
CA GLY A 145 -22.56 -9.78 8.13
C GLY A 145 -23.70 -9.22 7.27
N ASP A 146 -24.00 -7.94 7.48
CA ASP A 146 -25.00 -7.24 6.69
C ASP A 146 -24.42 -6.79 5.34
N ALA A 147 -24.45 -7.69 4.36
CA ALA A 147 -23.90 -7.45 3.03
C ALA A 147 -24.60 -6.31 2.28
N MET A 148 -25.89 -6.08 2.52
CA MET A 148 -26.66 -5.05 1.82
C MET A 148 -26.34 -3.62 2.30
N ASN A 149 -26.00 -3.47 3.57
CA ASN A 149 -25.78 -2.16 4.17
C ASN A 149 -24.28 -1.86 4.44
N THR A 150 -23.39 -2.84 4.24
CA THR A 150 -21.95 -2.64 4.43
C THR A 150 -21.27 -2.40 3.08
N SER A 151 -20.63 -1.24 2.95
CA SER A 151 -19.98 -0.80 1.71
C SER A 151 -18.88 0.22 2.00
N GLY A 152 -18.03 0.48 1.02
CA GLY A 152 -17.08 1.56 1.06
C GLY A 152 -15.62 1.13 1.01
N ILE A 153 -14.76 2.10 0.75
CA ILE A 153 -13.31 1.92 0.67
C ILE A 153 -12.72 1.92 2.08
N GLY A 154 -11.90 0.92 2.39
CA GLY A 154 -11.09 0.83 3.59
C GLY A 154 -9.61 0.98 3.28
N THR A 155 -8.82 1.50 4.22
CA THR A 155 -7.37 1.58 4.07
C THR A 155 -6.70 1.22 5.38
N PHE A 156 -5.68 0.35 5.29
CA PHE A 156 -4.98 -0.18 6.46
C PHE A 156 -3.50 0.19 6.42
N TRP A 157 -2.97 0.51 7.59
CA TRP A 157 -1.56 0.83 7.83
C TRP A 157 -1.10 0.26 9.17
N TYR A 158 0.21 0.12 9.37
CA TYR A 158 0.79 -0.36 10.63
C TYR A 158 1.88 0.56 11.16
N ASN A 159 2.95 0.79 10.40
CA ASN A 159 4.04 1.66 10.82
C ASN A 159 3.70 3.14 10.66
N PRO A 160 4.10 4.02 11.59
CA PRO A 160 3.78 5.46 11.55
C PRO A 160 4.12 6.14 10.22
N GLN A 161 5.21 5.71 9.54
CA GLN A 161 5.59 6.25 8.23
C GLN A 161 4.55 6.02 7.13
N SER A 162 3.63 5.07 7.33
CA SER A 162 2.57 4.74 6.36
C SER A 162 1.27 5.50 6.59
N GLN A 163 1.10 6.13 7.76
CA GLN A 163 -0.18 6.72 8.17
C GLN A 163 -0.64 7.86 7.25
N ASP A 164 0.29 8.73 6.88
CA ASP A 164 -0.03 9.87 6.01
C ASP A 164 -0.44 9.40 4.61
N LEU A 165 0.33 8.47 4.03
CA LEU A 165 -0.01 7.82 2.76
C LEU A 165 -1.40 7.18 2.81
N ALA A 166 -1.69 6.42 3.87
CA ALA A 166 -2.98 5.74 4.04
C ALA A 166 -4.15 6.73 4.04
N LYS A 167 -4.06 7.78 4.84
CA LYS A 167 -5.08 8.83 4.93
C LYS A 167 -5.25 9.57 3.61
N PHE A 168 -4.13 9.93 2.98
CA PHE A 168 -4.17 10.69 1.73
C PHE A 168 -4.83 9.90 0.60
N ILE A 169 -4.37 8.66 0.35
CA ILE A 169 -4.93 7.83 -0.72
C ILE A 169 -6.39 7.49 -0.47
N HIS A 170 -6.75 7.15 0.77
CA HIS A 170 -8.14 6.90 1.15
C HIS A 170 -9.06 8.08 0.78
N ASN A 171 -8.74 9.25 1.31
CA ASN A 171 -9.54 10.45 1.07
C ASN A 171 -9.59 10.83 -0.41
N TYR A 172 -8.44 10.75 -1.09
CA TYR A 172 -8.33 11.07 -2.51
C TYR A 172 -9.26 10.19 -3.37
N VAL A 173 -9.18 8.88 -3.16
CA VAL A 173 -9.95 7.90 -3.95
C VAL A 173 -11.45 8.00 -3.63
N ALA A 174 -11.81 8.05 -2.33
CA ALA A 174 -13.20 8.16 -1.92
C ALA A 174 -13.87 9.42 -2.49
N GLN A 175 -13.21 10.57 -2.40
CA GLN A 175 -13.73 11.84 -2.90
C GLN A 175 -13.80 11.89 -4.44
N LYS A 176 -12.75 11.47 -5.14
CA LYS A 176 -12.69 11.53 -6.61
C LYS A 176 -13.68 10.59 -7.27
N LEU A 177 -13.90 9.41 -6.69
CA LEU A 177 -14.84 8.42 -7.20
C LEU A 177 -16.25 8.53 -6.59
N GLN A 178 -16.43 9.46 -5.65
CA GLN A 178 -17.67 9.62 -4.88
C GLN A 178 -18.13 8.28 -4.24
N ARG A 179 -17.15 7.49 -3.77
CA ARG A 179 -17.37 6.23 -3.09
C ARG A 179 -17.55 6.45 -1.60
N ARG A 180 -18.38 5.61 -0.98
CA ARG A 180 -18.54 5.59 0.47
C ARG A 180 -17.21 5.26 1.14
N GLU A 181 -16.92 5.92 2.26
CA GLU A 181 -15.77 5.64 3.10
C GLU A 181 -16.13 4.56 4.13
N TYR A 182 -15.36 3.47 4.15
CA TYR A 182 -15.40 2.51 5.25
C TYR A 182 -14.49 2.96 6.40
N GLY A 183 -13.32 3.51 6.07
CA GLY A 183 -12.43 4.19 7.02
C GLY A 183 -10.95 3.87 6.84
N VAL A 184 -10.13 4.55 7.67
CA VAL A 184 -8.67 4.34 7.72
C VAL A 184 -8.29 3.75 9.08
N TYR A 185 -7.66 2.57 9.08
CA TYR A 185 -7.44 1.78 10.28
C TYR A 185 -5.96 1.42 10.49
N TRP A 186 -5.51 1.53 11.73
CA TRP A 186 -4.29 0.84 12.15
C TRP A 186 -4.60 -0.65 12.32
N ASN A 187 -3.82 -1.51 11.66
CA ASN A 187 -4.00 -2.96 11.80
C ASN A 187 -2.69 -3.70 11.54
N ASN A 188 -2.49 -4.81 12.26
CA ASN A 188 -1.30 -5.66 12.19
C ASN A 188 -1.39 -6.69 11.04
N LEU A 189 -1.66 -6.22 9.81
CA LEU A 189 -1.67 -7.07 8.62
C LEU A 189 -0.25 -7.29 8.10
N ALA A 190 0.00 -8.47 7.54
CA ALA A 190 1.34 -8.90 7.14
C ALA A 190 2.04 -7.92 6.18
N LEU A 191 1.33 -7.45 5.16
CA LEU A 191 1.90 -6.63 4.08
C LEU A 191 2.09 -5.14 4.44
N VAL A 192 1.49 -4.66 5.54
CA VAL A 192 1.67 -3.28 6.00
C VAL A 192 2.72 -3.13 7.12
N ARG A 193 3.34 -4.26 7.55
CA ARG A 193 4.36 -4.26 8.63
C ARG A 193 5.76 -3.85 8.19
N SER A 194 6.01 -3.70 6.89
CA SER A 194 7.35 -3.37 6.40
C SER A 194 7.90 -2.11 7.04
N THR A 195 9.14 -2.19 7.52
CA THR A 195 9.85 -1.03 8.08
C THR A 195 10.67 -0.30 7.02
N VAL A 196 10.95 -0.92 5.87
CA VAL A 196 11.84 -0.38 4.84
C VAL A 196 11.14 0.59 3.87
N THR A 197 9.80 0.70 3.95
CA THR A 197 9.01 1.56 3.06
C THR A 197 7.66 1.91 3.69
N PRO A 198 7.03 3.05 3.36
CA PRO A 198 5.61 3.23 3.62
C PRO A 198 4.82 2.16 2.87
N ALA A 199 3.99 1.41 3.61
CA ALA A 199 3.21 0.29 3.10
C ALA A 199 1.76 0.41 3.53
N VAL A 200 0.82 0.32 2.58
CA VAL A 200 -0.61 0.38 2.81
C VAL A 200 -1.33 -0.78 2.12
N LEU A 201 -2.46 -1.19 2.70
CA LEU A 201 -3.37 -2.14 2.10
C LEU A 201 -4.71 -1.43 1.88
N LEU A 202 -5.20 -1.51 0.66
CA LEU A 202 -6.45 -0.89 0.22
C LEU A 202 -7.51 -1.97 0.05
N GLU A 203 -8.63 -1.81 0.77
CA GLU A 203 -9.86 -2.54 0.56
C GLU A 203 -10.79 -1.66 -0.30
N LEU A 204 -10.90 -1.99 -1.57
CA LEU A 204 -11.47 -1.12 -2.60
C LEU A 204 -13.00 -1.26 -2.76
N GLY A 205 -13.64 -1.83 -1.76
CA GLY A 205 -15.07 -2.12 -1.66
C GLY A 205 -15.32 -3.52 -1.14
N PHE A 206 -16.59 -3.89 -0.99
CA PHE A 206 -17.01 -5.21 -0.50
C PHE A 206 -17.54 -6.06 -1.64
N MET A 207 -16.84 -7.17 -1.96
CA MET A 207 -17.26 -8.08 -3.04
C MET A 207 -18.65 -8.66 -2.83
N ILE A 208 -19.04 -8.90 -1.57
CA ILE A 208 -20.35 -9.49 -1.25
C ILE A 208 -21.52 -8.51 -1.38
N ASN A 209 -21.27 -7.18 -1.35
CA ASN A 209 -22.32 -6.18 -1.53
C ASN A 209 -22.70 -6.11 -3.03
N PRO A 210 -23.99 -6.31 -3.41
CA PRO A 210 -24.38 -6.37 -4.81
C PRO A 210 -24.10 -5.08 -5.61
N ASP A 211 -24.38 -3.92 -5.02
CA ASP A 211 -24.19 -2.63 -5.69
C ASP A 211 -22.69 -2.33 -5.89
N GLU A 212 -21.87 -2.66 -4.89
CA GLU A 212 -20.41 -2.53 -5.03
C GLU A 212 -19.85 -3.53 -6.01
N PHE A 213 -20.35 -4.77 -6.00
CA PHE A 213 -19.89 -5.82 -6.91
C PHE A 213 -20.07 -5.44 -8.38
N GLU A 214 -21.23 -4.92 -8.75
CA GLU A 214 -21.47 -4.43 -10.12
C GLU A 214 -20.44 -3.37 -10.53
N TRP A 215 -20.15 -2.42 -9.63
CA TRP A 215 -19.13 -1.41 -9.87
C TRP A 215 -17.70 -2.00 -9.95
N ILE A 216 -17.38 -2.95 -9.06
CA ILE A 216 -16.06 -3.57 -8.95
C ILE A 216 -15.69 -4.34 -10.22
N ILE A 217 -16.64 -5.07 -10.82
CA ILE A 217 -16.38 -5.89 -12.01
C ILE A 217 -16.51 -5.12 -13.33
N GLU A 218 -17.05 -3.90 -13.32
CA GLU A 218 -17.21 -3.11 -14.54
C GLU A 218 -15.87 -2.60 -15.07
N PRO A 219 -15.46 -2.96 -16.31
CA PRO A 219 -14.14 -2.62 -16.84
C PRO A 219 -13.83 -1.12 -16.92
N GLN A 220 -14.85 -0.28 -17.13
CA GLN A 220 -14.66 1.17 -17.16
C GLN A 220 -14.38 1.72 -15.76
N GLN A 221 -15.03 1.17 -14.73
CA GLN A 221 -14.80 1.53 -13.34
C GLN A 221 -13.43 1.06 -12.84
N GLN A 222 -12.97 -0.11 -13.26
CA GLN A 222 -11.62 -0.60 -12.97
C GLN A 222 -10.53 0.31 -13.54
N LYS A 223 -10.69 0.78 -14.78
CA LYS A 223 -9.78 1.77 -15.39
C LYS A 223 -9.81 3.11 -14.67
N LEU A 224 -11.01 3.59 -14.33
CA LEU A 224 -11.17 4.84 -13.59
C LEU A 224 -10.54 4.75 -12.20
N LEU A 225 -10.72 3.64 -11.49
CA LEU A 225 -10.10 3.38 -10.19
C LEU A 225 -8.58 3.36 -10.30
N ALA A 226 -8.03 2.63 -11.25
CA ALA A 226 -6.58 2.55 -11.47
C ALA A 226 -5.97 3.92 -11.79
N LYS A 227 -6.61 4.70 -12.66
CA LYS A 227 -6.18 6.07 -12.96
C LYS A 227 -6.25 6.96 -11.72
N THR A 228 -7.33 6.89 -10.95
CA THR A 228 -7.50 7.70 -9.74
C THR A 228 -6.48 7.35 -8.67
N LEU A 229 -6.19 6.06 -8.47
CA LEU A 229 -5.12 5.60 -7.58
C LEU A 229 -3.75 6.14 -8.02
N ALA A 230 -3.44 6.06 -9.31
CA ALA A 230 -2.18 6.56 -9.85
C ALA A 230 -2.04 8.09 -9.70
N ASP A 231 -3.12 8.83 -9.91
CA ASP A 231 -3.15 10.29 -9.70
C ASP A 231 -2.92 10.63 -8.21
N GLY A 232 -3.61 9.94 -7.29
CA GLY A 232 -3.43 10.13 -5.85
C GLY A 232 -2.03 9.75 -5.36
N ILE A 233 -1.47 8.63 -5.81
CA ILE A 233 -0.09 8.23 -5.50
C ILE A 233 0.89 9.30 -6.00
N THR A 234 0.68 9.80 -7.22
CA THR A 234 1.55 10.83 -7.81
C THR A 234 1.51 12.12 -6.99
N GLU A 235 0.32 12.59 -6.65
CA GLU A 235 0.14 13.81 -5.87
C GLU A 235 0.76 13.68 -4.48
N TRP A 236 0.52 12.55 -3.78
CA TRP A 236 1.13 12.31 -2.48
C TRP A 236 2.67 12.29 -2.56
N MET A 237 3.24 11.58 -3.55
CA MET A 237 4.69 11.50 -3.73
C MET A 237 5.30 12.88 -3.97
N MET A 238 4.66 13.71 -4.79
CA MET A 238 5.14 15.07 -5.07
C MET A 238 5.11 15.98 -3.85
N ASN A 239 4.15 15.79 -2.95
CA ASN A 239 4.02 16.58 -1.72
C ASN A 239 4.96 16.07 -0.62
N ALA A 240 5.06 14.77 -0.43
CA ALA A 240 5.78 14.15 0.67
C ALA A 240 7.31 14.09 0.46
N ALA A 241 7.80 14.07 -0.80
CA ALA A 241 9.22 13.97 -1.11
C ALA A 241 9.95 15.32 -1.17
N ASN A 242 9.25 16.44 -1.03
CA ASN A 242 9.84 17.80 -1.08
C ASN A 242 10.32 18.31 0.31
#